data_b102bb9823b0cda5cd9a3fc572a1cc06
#
_entry.id   b102bb9823b0cda5cd9a3fc572a1cc06
#
_cell.length_a   1.000
_cell.length_b   1.000
_cell.length_c   1.000
_cell.angle_alpha   90.00
_cell.angle_beta   90.00
_cell.angle_gamma   90.00
#
_symmetry.space_group_name_H-M   'P 1'
#
loop_
_entity.id
_entity.type
_entity.pdbx_description
1 polymer ?
#
loop_
_entity_poly.entity_id
_entity_poly.type
_entity_poly.pdbx_seq_one_letter_code
_entity_poly.pdbx_strand_id
1 'polypeptide(L)'
;GVSTTTIHRALTGKPGISDQLRTTIQNLAVEMNYQPNLAASALKRNELHIAVLLPEPFLDNRYYYASLWAGIHKFMENAGNFNAVLDEYYYPLLPGAHGEALKSIYQSHLDKIDGFITIGIKENQSSYFIDQFNRAHIPCVILGTDLYGASKLCCVKSHDIMAGNMAAELFTTFLPDQTDRTILLTGNPLGQSAMIDQFYNLNAFQDYLSKTRSPVKLQTAYCTDINQLEEMISPFLSSREVLPYGIYASSARHTVKICEILEKHHLEKQIKIVGNDHFPESIEYLRKGTLTAIIDKKISQQSYTAAKILLEYLSLGRYPERSVMEVQPDILIRSSLSASDN
;
A
#
# COMPACT_ATOMS: atom_id res chain seq x y z
N GLY A 1 -13.17 -40.49 -21.61
CA GLY A 1 -13.38 -39.17 -20.99
C GLY A 1 -13.03 -39.23 -19.51
N VAL A 2 -12.56 -38.12 -18.94
CA VAL A 2 -12.24 -37.97 -17.52
C VAL A 2 -13.29 -37.14 -16.83
N SER A 3 -13.47 -37.31 -15.51
CA SER A 3 -14.42 -36.50 -14.74
C SER A 3 -13.99 -35.04 -14.62
N THR A 4 -14.94 -34.13 -14.39
CA THR A 4 -14.65 -32.71 -14.12
C THR A 4 -13.73 -32.54 -12.92
N THR A 5 -13.85 -33.40 -11.89
CA THR A 5 -12.97 -33.44 -10.72
C THR A 5 -11.53 -33.80 -11.12
N THR A 6 -11.34 -34.74 -12.05
CA THR A 6 -10.01 -35.13 -12.57
C THR A 6 -9.38 -33.99 -13.35
N ILE A 7 -10.16 -33.30 -14.20
CA ILE A 7 -9.71 -32.12 -14.94
C ILE A 7 -9.29 -31.01 -13.96
N HIS A 8 -10.12 -30.73 -12.96
CA HIS A 8 -9.80 -29.73 -11.95
C HIS A 8 -8.50 -30.05 -11.20
N ARG A 9 -8.32 -31.31 -10.75
CA ARG A 9 -7.08 -31.75 -10.08
C ARG A 9 -5.85 -31.62 -10.98
N ALA A 10 -5.99 -31.91 -12.28
CA ALA A 10 -4.89 -31.77 -13.24
C ALA A 10 -4.47 -30.30 -13.41
N LEU A 11 -5.44 -29.41 -13.57
CA LEU A 11 -5.20 -27.97 -13.81
C LEU A 11 -4.72 -27.22 -12.56
N THR A 12 -5.15 -27.65 -11.35
CA THR A 12 -4.81 -27.01 -10.07
C THR A 12 -3.64 -27.66 -9.33
N GLY A 13 -2.98 -28.68 -9.92
CA GLY A 13 -1.84 -29.34 -9.27
C GLY A 13 -2.20 -30.28 -8.12
N LYS A 14 -3.49 -30.50 -7.82
CA LYS A 14 -3.94 -31.33 -6.68
C LYS A 14 -3.54 -32.82 -6.80
N PRO A 15 -3.24 -33.49 -5.69
CA PRO A 15 -2.91 -34.94 -5.69
C PRO A 15 -4.12 -35.82 -6.08
N GLY A 16 -3.85 -37.10 -6.38
CA GLY A 16 -4.88 -38.08 -6.68
C GLY A 16 -5.13 -38.34 -8.16
N ILE A 17 -4.20 -37.93 -9.02
CA ILE A 17 -4.10 -38.30 -10.44
C ILE A 17 -2.65 -38.60 -10.78
N SER A 18 -2.41 -39.45 -11.80
CA SER A 18 -1.04 -39.72 -12.27
C SER A 18 -0.43 -38.52 -12.99
N ASP A 19 0.88 -38.37 -12.93
CA ASP A 19 1.59 -37.28 -13.59
C ASP A 19 1.41 -37.31 -15.11
N GLN A 20 1.35 -38.49 -15.71
CA GLN A 20 1.09 -38.65 -17.14
C GLN A 20 -0.29 -38.12 -17.53
N LEU A 21 -1.33 -38.43 -16.75
CA LEU A 21 -2.68 -37.92 -17.00
C LEU A 21 -2.75 -36.39 -16.76
N ARG A 22 -2.04 -35.90 -15.76
CA ARG A 22 -1.92 -34.46 -15.48
C ARG A 22 -1.35 -33.73 -16.67
N THR A 23 -0.19 -34.16 -17.17
CA THR A 23 0.48 -33.54 -18.32
C THR A 23 -0.40 -33.59 -19.58
N THR A 24 -1.08 -34.68 -19.81
CA THR A 24 -2.00 -34.83 -20.94
C THR A 24 -3.14 -33.80 -20.88
N ILE A 25 -3.77 -33.62 -19.71
CA ILE A 25 -4.88 -32.68 -19.51
C ILE A 25 -4.38 -31.25 -19.63
N GLN A 26 -3.21 -30.92 -19.06
CA GLN A 26 -2.64 -29.58 -19.14
C GLN A 26 -2.30 -29.19 -20.59
N ASN A 27 -1.69 -30.08 -21.34
CA ASN A 27 -1.38 -29.87 -22.78
C ASN A 27 -2.66 -29.63 -23.59
N LEU A 28 -3.68 -30.45 -23.36
CA LEU A 28 -4.97 -30.31 -24.04
C LEU A 28 -5.67 -28.99 -23.68
N ALA A 29 -5.59 -28.56 -22.42
CA ALA A 29 -6.13 -27.28 -21.98
C ALA A 29 -5.44 -26.08 -22.68
N VAL A 30 -4.12 -26.15 -22.85
CA VAL A 30 -3.34 -25.15 -23.60
C VAL A 30 -3.74 -25.14 -25.07
N GLU A 31 -3.82 -26.32 -25.70
CA GLU A 31 -4.21 -26.48 -27.10
C GLU A 31 -5.63 -25.94 -27.37
N MET A 32 -6.56 -26.18 -26.45
CA MET A 32 -7.94 -25.69 -26.55
C MET A 32 -8.12 -24.25 -26.06
N ASN A 33 -7.07 -23.56 -25.65
CA ASN A 33 -7.13 -22.24 -25.02
C ASN A 33 -8.16 -22.19 -23.86
N TYR A 34 -8.24 -23.32 -23.11
CA TYR A 34 -9.22 -23.48 -22.03
C TYR A 34 -8.83 -22.65 -20.82
N GLN A 35 -9.68 -21.69 -20.48
CA GLN A 35 -9.59 -20.96 -19.20
C GLN A 35 -10.66 -21.50 -18.25
N PRO A 36 -10.29 -21.92 -17.02
CA PRO A 36 -11.27 -22.28 -15.99
C PRO A 36 -12.27 -21.15 -15.78
N ASN A 37 -13.56 -21.45 -15.86
CA ASN A 37 -14.59 -20.46 -15.52
C ASN A 37 -14.66 -20.37 -13.99
N LEU A 38 -13.92 -19.44 -13.41
CA LEU A 38 -13.84 -19.23 -11.98
C LEU A 38 -15.20 -18.82 -11.38
N ALA A 39 -15.98 -18.02 -12.10
CA ALA A 39 -17.34 -17.65 -11.69
C ALA A 39 -18.28 -18.88 -11.60
N ALA A 40 -18.19 -19.82 -12.56
CA ALA A 40 -18.94 -21.06 -12.50
C ALA A 40 -18.45 -22.02 -11.38
N SER A 41 -17.17 -21.94 -11.02
CA SER A 41 -16.61 -22.67 -9.88
C SER A 41 -17.04 -22.06 -8.56
N ALA A 42 -17.07 -20.73 -8.45
CA ALA A 42 -17.56 -20.00 -7.30
C ALA A 42 -19.05 -20.24 -7.01
N LEU A 43 -19.89 -20.27 -8.07
CA LEU A 43 -21.31 -20.61 -7.96
C LEU A 43 -21.58 -22.05 -7.44
N LYS A 44 -20.61 -22.94 -7.55
CA LYS A 44 -20.69 -24.33 -7.00
C LYS A 44 -20.19 -24.43 -5.56
N ARG A 45 -19.43 -23.46 -5.08
CA ARG A 45 -18.99 -23.36 -3.69
C ARG A 45 -19.99 -22.53 -2.92
N ASN A 46 -20.40 -23.03 -1.76
CA ASN A 46 -21.33 -22.28 -0.89
C ASN A 46 -20.68 -21.03 -0.30
N GLU A 47 -19.35 -20.87 -0.35
CA GLU A 47 -18.60 -19.81 0.31
C GLU A 47 -17.25 -19.56 -0.40
N LEU A 48 -16.87 -18.28 -0.57
CA LEU A 48 -15.58 -17.86 -1.14
C LEU A 48 -14.60 -17.51 -0.02
N HIS A 49 -13.44 -18.10 -0.03
CA HIS A 49 -12.35 -17.85 0.93
C HIS A 49 -11.34 -16.86 0.36
N ILE A 50 -11.29 -15.67 0.93
CA ILE A 50 -10.35 -14.61 0.55
C ILE A 50 -9.24 -14.53 1.59
N ALA A 51 -8.04 -14.99 1.22
CA ALA A 51 -6.87 -14.86 2.07
C ALA A 51 -6.27 -13.46 1.95
N VAL A 52 -6.00 -12.83 3.08
CA VAL A 52 -5.32 -11.53 3.15
C VAL A 52 -4.08 -11.64 4.01
N LEU A 53 -2.91 -11.41 3.43
CA LEU A 53 -1.63 -11.40 4.13
C LEU A 53 -1.05 -9.99 4.17
N LEU A 54 -1.10 -9.36 5.33
CA LEU A 54 -0.52 -8.03 5.55
C LEU A 54 0.36 -8.05 6.81
N PRO A 55 1.30 -7.09 6.95
CA PRO A 55 2.02 -6.92 8.19
C PRO A 55 1.08 -6.71 9.38
N GLU A 56 1.46 -7.27 10.52
CA GLU A 56 0.79 -6.99 11.77
C GLU A 56 0.94 -5.50 12.13
N PRO A 57 -0.16 -4.77 12.38
CA PRO A 57 -0.09 -3.38 12.81
C PRO A 57 0.55 -3.28 14.20
N PHE A 58 1.78 -2.77 14.26
CA PHE A 58 2.54 -2.68 15.50
C PHE A 58 3.38 -1.39 15.54
N LEU A 59 3.50 -0.75 16.72
CA LEU A 59 4.26 0.49 16.91
C LEU A 59 3.93 1.55 15.82
N ASP A 60 4.96 2.09 15.17
CA ASP A 60 4.85 3.14 14.15
C ASP A 60 4.38 2.65 12.77
N ASN A 61 4.41 1.35 12.51
CA ASN A 61 3.89 0.79 11.27
C ASN A 61 2.35 0.74 11.26
N ARG A 62 1.70 0.77 12.44
CA ARG A 62 0.24 0.70 12.57
C ARG A 62 -0.47 1.81 11.80
N TYR A 63 0.12 2.98 11.69
CA TYR A 63 -0.47 4.12 10.97
C TYR A 63 -0.85 3.80 9.52
N TYR A 64 -0.08 2.92 8.89
CA TYR A 64 -0.34 2.46 7.52
C TYR A 64 -1.13 1.16 7.48
N TYR A 65 -0.66 0.13 8.20
CA TYR A 65 -1.24 -1.22 8.07
C TYR A 65 -2.61 -1.37 8.72
N ALA A 66 -2.90 -0.66 9.82
CA ALA A 66 -4.25 -0.64 10.38
C ALA A 66 -5.26 -0.02 9.40
N SER A 67 -4.85 0.99 8.62
CA SER A 67 -5.71 1.60 7.60
C SER A 67 -5.98 0.64 6.43
N LEU A 68 -5.01 -0.20 6.05
CA LEU A 68 -5.23 -1.26 5.06
C LEU A 68 -6.23 -2.30 5.56
N TRP A 69 -6.07 -2.78 6.80
CA TRP A 69 -7.01 -3.72 7.40
C TRP A 69 -8.42 -3.14 7.51
N ALA A 70 -8.53 -1.88 7.94
CA ALA A 70 -9.82 -1.19 8.04
C ALA A 70 -10.55 -1.14 6.69
N GLY A 71 -9.83 -0.94 5.59
CA GLY A 71 -10.46 -0.94 4.26
C GLY A 71 -10.95 -2.32 3.82
N ILE A 72 -10.19 -3.39 4.11
CA ILE A 72 -10.62 -4.77 3.87
C ILE A 72 -11.87 -5.08 4.68
N HIS A 73 -11.84 -4.85 6.00
CA HIS A 73 -12.98 -5.12 6.89
C HIS A 73 -14.23 -4.36 6.45
N LYS A 74 -14.09 -3.06 6.18
CA LYS A 74 -15.21 -2.22 5.69
C LYS A 74 -15.81 -2.76 4.40
N PHE A 75 -15.00 -3.29 3.48
CA PHE A 75 -15.53 -3.93 2.28
C PHE A 75 -16.28 -5.21 2.63
N MET A 76 -15.72 -6.08 3.46
CA MET A 76 -16.32 -7.36 3.82
C MET A 76 -17.64 -7.18 4.57
N GLU A 77 -17.77 -6.19 5.47
CA GLU A 77 -19.04 -5.83 6.14
C GLU A 77 -20.13 -5.47 5.13
N ASN A 78 -19.77 -4.82 4.03
CA ASN A 78 -20.70 -4.40 2.98
C ASN A 78 -20.90 -5.46 1.88
N ALA A 79 -20.12 -6.54 1.89
CA ALA A 79 -20.09 -7.56 0.85
C ALA A 79 -21.10 -8.69 1.05
N GLY A 80 -22.16 -8.51 1.87
CA GLY A 80 -23.12 -9.53 2.23
C GLY A 80 -23.80 -10.28 1.08
N ASN A 81 -23.75 -9.77 -0.14
CA ASN A 81 -24.26 -10.42 -1.34
C ASN A 81 -23.30 -11.46 -1.96
N PHE A 82 -22.06 -11.56 -1.48
CA PHE A 82 -21.03 -12.37 -2.13
C PHE A 82 -20.76 -13.71 -1.44
N ASN A 83 -21.34 -13.98 -0.27
CA ASN A 83 -21.06 -15.17 0.53
C ASN A 83 -19.55 -15.47 0.62
N ALA A 84 -18.78 -14.50 1.12
CA ALA A 84 -17.33 -14.57 1.20
C ALA A 84 -16.86 -14.49 2.64
N VAL A 85 -15.85 -15.28 2.96
CA VAL A 85 -15.14 -15.31 4.25
C VAL A 85 -13.76 -14.72 4.08
N LEU A 86 -13.32 -13.96 5.07
CA LEU A 86 -12.00 -13.39 5.17
C LEU A 86 -11.11 -14.29 6.01
N ASP A 87 -10.04 -14.80 5.42
CA ASP A 87 -8.98 -15.54 6.10
C ASP A 87 -7.78 -14.60 6.31
N GLU A 88 -7.59 -14.14 7.55
CA GLU A 88 -6.58 -13.16 7.91
C GLU A 88 -5.26 -13.82 8.28
N TYR A 89 -4.18 -13.37 7.64
CA TYR A 89 -2.81 -13.79 7.91
C TYR A 89 -1.93 -12.56 8.21
N TYR A 90 -1.10 -12.70 9.23
CA TYR A 90 -0.21 -11.65 9.70
C TYR A 90 1.24 -12.09 9.66
N TYR A 91 2.15 -11.15 9.44
CA TYR A 91 3.58 -11.39 9.55
C TYR A 91 4.30 -10.17 10.13
N PRO A 92 5.44 -10.34 10.81
CA PRO A 92 6.24 -9.21 11.28
C PRO A 92 6.92 -8.52 10.09
N LEU A 93 7.01 -7.20 10.10
CA LEU A 93 7.67 -6.43 9.02
C LEU A 93 9.20 -6.55 9.14
N LEU A 94 9.72 -7.74 8.85
CA LEU A 94 11.14 -8.09 8.86
C LEU A 94 11.55 -8.65 7.49
N PRO A 95 12.82 -8.49 7.08
CA PRO A 95 13.32 -9.07 5.84
C PRO A 95 13.05 -10.58 5.75
N GLY A 96 12.52 -11.05 4.62
CA GLY A 96 12.20 -12.45 4.37
C GLY A 96 10.89 -12.95 4.98
N ALA A 97 10.33 -12.28 5.99
CA ALA A 97 9.13 -12.76 6.69
C ALA A 97 7.90 -12.85 5.79
N HIS A 98 7.74 -11.94 4.84
CA HIS A 98 6.65 -12.00 3.86
C HIS A 98 6.74 -13.24 2.98
N GLY A 99 7.91 -13.54 2.42
CA GLY A 99 8.14 -14.72 1.59
C GLY A 99 7.91 -16.02 2.34
N GLU A 100 8.33 -16.12 3.61
CA GLU A 100 8.08 -17.29 4.45
C GLU A 100 6.59 -17.44 4.80
N ALA A 101 5.87 -16.36 5.06
CA ALA A 101 4.43 -16.40 5.28
C ALA A 101 3.68 -16.86 4.02
N LEU A 102 4.01 -16.32 2.84
CA LEU A 102 3.46 -16.77 1.56
C LEU A 102 3.70 -18.27 1.32
N LYS A 103 4.92 -18.75 1.59
CA LYS A 103 5.27 -20.16 1.50
C LYS A 103 4.42 -21.02 2.42
N SER A 104 4.26 -20.62 3.67
CA SER A 104 3.43 -21.34 4.64
C SER A 104 1.98 -21.46 4.19
N ILE A 105 1.38 -20.36 3.72
CA ILE A 105 0.00 -20.35 3.21
C ILE A 105 -0.10 -21.25 1.96
N TYR A 106 0.84 -21.15 1.02
CA TYR A 106 0.86 -21.97 -0.18
C TYR A 106 0.90 -23.47 0.15
N GLN A 107 1.73 -23.88 1.10
CA GLN A 107 1.90 -25.28 1.48
C GLN A 107 0.72 -25.86 2.27
N SER A 108 0.06 -25.03 3.11
CA SER A 108 -0.90 -25.54 4.09
C SER A 108 -2.36 -25.22 3.77
N HIS A 109 -2.63 -24.20 2.92
CA HIS A 109 -3.98 -23.67 2.73
C HIS A 109 -4.38 -23.48 1.26
N LEU A 110 -3.54 -23.86 0.29
CA LEU A 110 -3.79 -23.63 -1.14
C LEU A 110 -5.16 -24.12 -1.63
N ASP A 111 -5.64 -25.23 -1.10
CA ASP A 111 -6.92 -25.83 -1.48
C ASP A 111 -8.14 -25.24 -0.77
N LYS A 112 -7.92 -24.33 0.16
CA LYS A 112 -8.97 -23.66 0.93
C LYS A 112 -9.24 -22.23 0.46
N ILE A 113 -8.30 -21.60 -0.23
CA ILE A 113 -8.41 -20.20 -0.68
C ILE A 113 -8.84 -20.11 -2.14
N ASP A 114 -9.70 -19.15 -2.43
CA ASP A 114 -10.19 -18.83 -3.77
C ASP A 114 -9.50 -17.62 -4.37
N GLY A 115 -9.02 -16.70 -3.55
CA GLY A 115 -8.29 -15.52 -3.96
C GLY A 115 -7.40 -14.96 -2.86
N PHE A 116 -6.45 -14.12 -3.24
CA PHE A 116 -5.39 -13.67 -2.36
C PHE A 116 -5.14 -12.17 -2.47
N ILE A 117 -5.00 -11.48 -1.33
CA ILE A 117 -4.59 -10.08 -1.27
C ILE A 117 -3.34 -9.97 -0.42
N THR A 118 -2.32 -9.25 -0.91
CA THR A 118 -1.12 -8.97 -0.14
C THR A 118 -0.50 -7.64 -0.52
N ILE A 119 0.47 -7.18 0.27
CA ILE A 119 1.28 -6.01 -0.09
C ILE A 119 2.44 -6.42 -1.00
N GLY A 120 2.83 -5.53 -1.91
CA GLY A 120 3.99 -5.75 -2.76
C GLY A 120 5.29 -5.57 -1.98
N ILE A 121 6.04 -6.66 -1.79
CA ILE A 121 7.39 -6.66 -1.20
C ILE A 121 8.38 -7.10 -2.27
N LYS A 122 9.39 -6.28 -2.54
CA LYS A 122 10.43 -6.54 -3.56
C LYS A 122 11.47 -7.54 -3.06
N GLU A 123 11.04 -8.76 -2.84
CA GLU A 123 11.88 -9.91 -2.48
C GLU A 123 11.66 -11.05 -3.47
N ASN A 124 12.72 -11.78 -3.83
CA ASN A 124 12.65 -12.88 -4.79
C ASN A 124 11.67 -13.97 -4.35
N GLN A 125 11.66 -14.31 -3.06
CA GLN A 125 10.78 -15.35 -2.52
C GLN A 125 9.31 -14.90 -2.55
N SER A 126 9.03 -13.63 -2.27
CA SER A 126 7.68 -13.06 -2.37
C SER A 126 7.14 -13.13 -3.79
N SER A 127 7.91 -12.67 -4.77
CA SER A 127 7.54 -12.74 -6.18
C SER A 127 7.35 -14.19 -6.66
N TYR A 128 8.24 -15.10 -6.22
CA TYR A 128 8.14 -16.52 -6.56
C TYR A 128 6.81 -17.13 -6.07
N PHE A 129 6.42 -16.92 -4.81
CA PHE A 129 5.17 -17.51 -4.30
C PHE A 129 3.92 -16.85 -4.87
N ILE A 130 3.94 -15.55 -5.17
CA ILE A 130 2.85 -14.89 -5.90
C ILE A 130 2.64 -15.57 -7.27
N ASP A 131 3.72 -15.87 -7.99
CA ASP A 131 3.64 -16.62 -9.24
C ASP A 131 3.14 -18.07 -9.05
N GLN A 132 3.49 -18.74 -7.94
CA GLN A 132 2.96 -20.07 -7.64
C GLN A 132 1.44 -20.05 -7.38
N PHE A 133 0.93 -19.06 -6.63
CA PHE A 133 -0.51 -18.86 -6.46
C PHE A 133 -1.22 -18.66 -7.80
N ASN A 134 -0.66 -17.80 -8.66
CA ASN A 134 -1.23 -17.58 -9.98
C ASN A 134 -1.23 -18.85 -10.85
N ARG A 135 -0.15 -19.66 -10.84
CA ARG A 135 -0.08 -20.96 -11.53
C ARG A 135 -1.10 -21.97 -10.99
N ALA A 136 -1.42 -21.86 -9.70
CA ALA A 136 -2.47 -22.67 -9.06
C ALA A 136 -3.88 -22.11 -9.32
N HIS A 137 -4.01 -21.11 -10.19
CA HIS A 137 -5.26 -20.41 -10.51
C HIS A 137 -5.90 -19.70 -9.30
N ILE A 138 -5.08 -19.25 -8.33
CA ILE A 138 -5.51 -18.37 -7.25
C ILE A 138 -5.18 -16.94 -7.67
N PRO A 139 -6.17 -16.10 -8.03
CA PRO A 139 -5.94 -14.71 -8.41
C PRO A 139 -5.39 -13.91 -7.23
N CYS A 140 -4.36 -13.11 -7.51
CA CYS A 140 -3.73 -12.27 -6.51
C CYS A 140 -3.92 -10.79 -6.84
N VAL A 141 -4.36 -9.99 -5.86
CA VAL A 141 -4.33 -8.53 -5.92
C VAL A 141 -3.23 -8.02 -4.98
N ILE A 142 -2.38 -7.14 -5.50
CA ILE A 142 -1.25 -6.58 -4.76
C ILE A 142 -1.58 -5.16 -4.34
N LEU A 143 -1.21 -4.79 -3.10
CA LEU A 143 -1.36 -3.45 -2.54
C LEU A 143 -0.03 -2.69 -2.49
N GLY A 144 -0.09 -1.40 -2.68
CA GLY A 144 0.99 -0.44 -2.45
C GLY A 144 2.08 -0.45 -3.50
N THR A 145 2.99 -1.43 -3.47
CA THR A 145 4.12 -1.50 -4.41
C THR A 145 3.82 -2.46 -5.55
N ASP A 146 3.95 -2.00 -6.79
CA ASP A 146 3.81 -2.88 -7.94
C ASP A 146 5.04 -3.80 -8.10
N LEU A 147 4.80 -5.09 -8.18
CA LEU A 147 5.82 -6.10 -8.45
C LEU A 147 5.85 -6.39 -9.94
N TYR A 148 6.71 -5.66 -10.66
CA TYR A 148 6.93 -5.86 -12.09
C TYR A 148 7.42 -7.29 -12.35
N GLY A 149 6.78 -7.98 -13.27
CA GLY A 149 7.10 -9.36 -13.62
C GLY A 149 6.41 -10.44 -12.79
N ALA A 150 5.81 -10.14 -11.64
CA ALA A 150 4.98 -11.09 -10.92
C ALA A 150 3.57 -11.17 -11.55
N SER A 151 3.08 -12.39 -11.75
CA SER A 151 1.74 -12.64 -12.27
C SER A 151 0.69 -12.31 -11.22
N LYS A 152 -0.12 -11.31 -11.48
CA LYS A 152 -1.17 -10.81 -10.59
C LYS A 152 -2.41 -10.41 -11.36
N LEU A 153 -3.56 -10.39 -10.71
CA LEU A 153 -4.80 -9.87 -11.29
C LEU A 153 -4.71 -8.35 -11.45
N CYS A 154 -4.25 -7.66 -10.41
CA CYS A 154 -4.13 -6.20 -10.38
C CYS A 154 -3.19 -5.76 -9.25
N CYS A 155 -2.61 -4.57 -9.39
CA CYS A 155 -2.00 -3.82 -8.30
C CYS A 155 -2.86 -2.60 -7.98
N VAL A 156 -3.19 -2.37 -6.71
CA VAL A 156 -3.88 -1.16 -6.23
C VAL A 156 -2.94 -0.36 -5.35
N LYS A 157 -2.69 0.87 -5.70
CA LYS A 157 -1.75 1.75 -4.99
C LYS A 157 -2.18 3.21 -5.01
N SER A 158 -1.50 4.06 -4.25
CA SER A 158 -1.63 5.51 -4.35
C SER A 158 -1.01 6.05 -5.64
N HIS A 159 -1.53 7.17 -6.13
CA HIS A 159 -0.86 7.97 -7.15
C HIS A 159 0.23 8.84 -6.49
N ASP A 160 1.37 8.23 -6.13
CA ASP A 160 2.42 8.86 -5.33
C ASP A 160 3.05 10.09 -6.01
N ILE A 161 3.12 10.11 -7.34
CA ILE A 161 3.61 11.27 -8.08
C ILE A 161 2.68 12.47 -7.84
N MET A 162 1.37 12.27 -7.91
CA MET A 162 0.39 13.32 -7.60
C MET A 162 0.51 13.77 -6.15
N ALA A 163 0.66 12.85 -5.21
CA ALA A 163 0.84 13.16 -3.79
C ALA A 163 2.06 14.08 -3.55
N GLY A 164 3.20 13.77 -4.18
CA GLY A 164 4.40 14.61 -4.10
C GLY A 164 4.23 16.00 -4.73
N ASN A 165 3.59 16.06 -5.90
CA ASN A 165 3.31 17.32 -6.58
C ASN A 165 2.37 18.21 -5.74
N MET A 166 1.30 17.64 -5.18
CA MET A 166 0.37 18.37 -4.31
C MET A 166 1.06 18.94 -3.07
N ALA A 167 1.95 18.15 -2.44
CA ALA A 167 2.73 18.63 -1.31
C ALA A 167 3.66 19.79 -1.68
N ALA A 168 4.33 19.70 -2.82
CA ALA A 168 5.20 20.77 -3.32
C ALA A 168 4.43 22.03 -3.67
N GLU A 169 3.26 21.91 -4.30
CA GLU A 169 2.39 23.02 -4.66
C GLU A 169 1.86 23.74 -3.42
N LEU A 170 1.48 23.02 -2.36
CA LEU A 170 1.09 23.63 -1.09
C LEU A 170 2.19 24.53 -0.52
N PHE A 171 3.45 24.04 -0.53
CA PHE A 171 4.55 24.88 -0.04
C PHE A 171 4.79 26.10 -0.90
N THR A 172 4.71 25.99 -2.23
CA THR A 172 4.86 27.16 -3.10
C THR A 172 3.71 28.16 -2.95
N THR A 173 2.51 27.68 -2.66
CA THR A 173 1.34 28.54 -2.38
C THR A 173 1.45 29.27 -1.05
N PHE A 174 2.06 28.65 -0.04
CA PHE A 174 2.24 29.26 1.29
C PHE A 174 3.43 30.21 1.35
N LEU A 175 4.36 30.13 0.39
CA LEU A 175 5.55 30.98 0.39
C LEU A 175 5.20 32.42 0.03
N PRO A 176 5.69 33.40 0.79
CA PRO A 176 5.66 34.80 0.36
C PRO A 176 6.56 34.96 -0.88
N ASP A 177 6.16 35.81 -1.80
CA ASP A 177 6.98 36.23 -2.94
C ASP A 177 8.38 36.67 -2.49
N GLN A 178 9.44 36.27 -3.20
CA GLN A 178 10.84 36.73 -3.07
C GLN A 178 11.62 36.24 -1.85
N THR A 179 11.35 35.07 -1.29
CA THR A 179 12.14 34.58 -0.15
C THR A 179 12.93 33.32 -0.47
N ASP A 180 14.25 33.40 -0.20
CA ASP A 180 15.17 32.27 -0.18
C ASP A 180 14.85 31.41 1.08
N ARG A 181 13.89 30.48 0.96
CA ARG A 181 13.41 29.67 2.08
C ARG A 181 13.85 28.24 1.94
N THR A 182 14.14 27.62 3.06
CA THR A 182 14.49 26.20 3.12
C THR A 182 13.27 25.34 3.44
N ILE A 183 13.07 24.26 2.70
CA ILE A 183 12.14 23.17 3.04
C ILE A 183 12.98 21.95 3.36
N LEU A 184 12.68 21.30 4.47
CA LEU A 184 13.30 20.06 4.90
C LEU A 184 12.43 18.87 4.47
N LEU A 185 13.00 17.94 3.71
CA LEU A 185 12.36 16.69 3.33
C LEU A 185 12.76 15.59 4.30
N THR A 186 11.76 14.89 4.85
CA THR A 186 12.00 13.76 5.74
C THR A 186 11.36 12.49 5.20
N GLY A 187 12.06 11.39 5.34
CA GLY A 187 11.62 10.09 4.82
C GLY A 187 12.68 9.01 4.98
N ASN A 188 12.46 7.87 4.37
CA ASN A 188 13.48 6.84 4.30
C ASN A 188 14.54 7.20 3.24
N PRO A 189 15.81 6.79 3.41
CA PRO A 189 16.85 7.01 2.41
C PRO A 189 16.53 6.37 1.08
N LEU A 190 16.81 7.07 -0.01
CA LEU A 190 16.70 6.53 -1.36
C LEU A 190 17.58 5.28 -1.51
N GLY A 191 17.00 4.17 -1.98
CA GLY A 191 17.73 2.94 -2.31
C GLY A 191 18.05 1.99 -1.15
N GLN A 192 17.82 2.35 0.12
CA GLN A 192 18.09 1.46 1.24
C GLN A 192 16.89 0.60 1.66
N SER A 193 15.68 0.96 1.32
CA SER A 193 14.50 0.12 1.50
C SER A 193 14.17 -0.57 0.18
N ALA A 194 14.89 -1.62 -0.15
CA ALA A 194 14.63 -2.44 -1.34
C ALA A 194 13.24 -3.09 -1.33
N MET A 195 12.56 -3.08 -0.18
CA MET A 195 11.33 -3.85 0.04
C MET A 195 10.06 -3.15 -0.45
N ILE A 196 9.99 -1.81 -0.38
CA ILE A 196 8.78 -1.04 -0.69
C ILE A 196 9.14 0.24 -1.45
N ASP A 197 8.39 0.56 -2.52
CA ASP A 197 8.54 1.82 -3.27
C ASP A 197 7.92 2.99 -2.48
N GLN A 198 8.66 3.57 -1.56
CA GLN A 198 8.18 4.70 -0.74
C GLN A 198 8.64 6.09 -1.24
N PHE A 199 9.31 6.19 -2.40
CA PHE A 199 10.05 7.40 -2.76
C PHE A 199 9.50 8.21 -3.92
N TYR A 200 8.48 7.71 -4.59
CA TYR A 200 7.92 8.42 -5.75
C TYR A 200 7.37 9.79 -5.36
N ASN A 201 6.80 9.94 -4.17
CA ASN A 201 6.29 11.22 -3.69
C ASN A 201 7.40 12.22 -3.37
N LEU A 202 8.55 11.78 -2.81
CA LEU A 202 9.70 12.65 -2.56
C LEU A 202 10.35 13.12 -3.86
N ASN A 203 10.57 12.19 -4.81
CA ASN A 203 11.11 12.54 -6.11
C ASN A 203 10.18 13.49 -6.86
N ALA A 204 8.87 13.23 -6.85
CA ALA A 204 7.88 14.08 -7.49
C ALA A 204 7.84 15.50 -6.86
N PHE A 205 8.00 15.58 -5.54
CA PHE A 205 8.12 16.85 -4.83
C PHE A 205 9.33 17.66 -5.33
N GLN A 206 10.50 17.04 -5.40
CA GLN A 206 11.73 17.68 -5.89
C GLN A 206 11.61 18.09 -7.36
N ASP A 207 11.08 17.20 -8.20
CA ASP A 207 10.86 17.45 -9.62
C ASP A 207 9.90 18.60 -9.88
N TYR A 208 8.82 18.70 -9.08
CA TYR A 208 7.85 19.79 -9.18
C TYR A 208 8.51 21.14 -8.92
N LEU A 209 9.25 21.29 -7.81
CA LEU A 209 9.95 22.53 -7.49
C LEU A 209 11.00 22.90 -8.53
N SER A 210 11.72 21.93 -9.06
CA SER A 210 12.69 22.15 -10.14
C SER A 210 12.02 22.67 -11.42
N LYS A 211 10.91 22.05 -11.83
CA LYS A 211 10.17 22.42 -13.05
C LYS A 211 9.52 23.80 -12.94
N THR A 212 9.03 24.15 -11.77
CA THR A 212 8.42 25.45 -11.51
C THR A 212 9.43 26.56 -11.23
N ARG A 213 10.72 26.23 -11.21
CA ARG A 213 11.82 27.17 -10.88
C ARG A 213 11.60 27.88 -9.55
N SER A 214 11.06 27.18 -8.58
CA SER A 214 10.82 27.72 -7.26
C SER A 214 12.14 28.15 -6.60
N PRO A 215 12.20 29.31 -5.94
CA PRO A 215 13.40 29.81 -5.26
C PRO A 215 13.70 29.06 -3.96
N VAL A 216 12.98 28.00 -3.66
CA VAL A 216 13.10 27.21 -2.44
C VAL A 216 14.38 26.41 -2.43
N LYS A 217 15.11 26.44 -1.33
CA LYS A 217 16.23 25.52 -1.04
C LYS A 217 15.69 24.24 -0.42
N LEU A 218 16.12 23.09 -0.95
CA LEU A 218 15.80 21.78 -0.38
C LEU A 218 16.96 21.26 0.47
N GLN A 219 16.60 20.78 1.66
CA GLN A 219 17.48 19.99 2.51
C GLN A 219 16.80 18.67 2.84
N THR A 220 17.59 17.65 3.17
CA THR A 220 17.06 16.30 3.40
C THR A 220 17.56 15.75 4.73
N ALA A 221 16.66 15.09 5.46
CA ALA A 221 16.97 14.32 6.66
C ALA A 221 16.27 12.95 6.53
N TYR A 222 16.95 12.01 5.89
CA TYR A 222 16.43 10.67 5.62
C TYR A 222 16.98 9.66 6.62
N CYS A 223 16.09 8.89 7.26
CA CYS A 223 16.48 7.84 8.20
C CYS A 223 15.63 6.59 8.03
N THR A 224 16.23 5.42 8.24
CA THR A 224 15.52 4.14 8.32
C THR A 224 14.95 3.90 9.70
N ASP A 225 15.69 4.27 10.74
CA ASP A 225 15.22 4.22 12.13
C ASP A 225 14.61 5.57 12.51
N ILE A 226 13.31 5.57 12.73
CA ILE A 226 12.54 6.78 13.07
C ILE A 226 13.00 7.43 14.38
N ASN A 227 13.62 6.66 15.28
CA ASN A 227 14.12 7.19 16.55
C ASN A 227 15.33 8.12 16.36
N GLN A 228 16.07 7.98 15.25
CA GLN A 228 17.19 8.84 14.90
C GLN A 228 16.77 10.16 14.26
N LEU A 229 15.50 10.32 13.91
CA LEU A 229 15.02 11.49 13.17
C LEU A 229 15.24 12.78 13.95
N GLU A 230 15.04 12.79 15.27
CA GLU A 230 15.24 13.98 16.10
C GLU A 230 16.70 14.45 16.06
N GLU A 231 17.66 13.53 16.21
CA GLU A 231 19.10 13.84 16.10
C GLU A 231 19.44 14.40 14.72
N MET A 232 18.89 13.81 13.66
CA MET A 232 19.16 14.22 12.28
C MET A 232 18.60 15.61 11.94
N ILE A 233 17.45 15.98 12.48
CA ILE A 233 16.85 17.31 12.20
C ILE A 233 17.28 18.39 13.18
N SER A 234 17.86 18.02 14.33
CA SER A 234 18.31 18.95 15.36
C SER A 234 19.20 20.08 14.84
N PRO A 235 20.19 19.84 13.92
CA PRO A 235 20.99 20.93 13.36
C PRO A 235 20.15 22.00 12.64
N PHE A 236 19.04 21.63 12.03
CA PHE A 236 18.13 22.54 11.32
C PHE A 236 17.22 23.32 12.27
N LEU A 237 17.01 22.81 13.49
CA LEU A 237 16.13 23.43 14.49
C LEU A 237 16.90 24.27 15.53
N SER A 238 18.23 24.16 15.57
CA SER A 238 19.05 24.80 16.62
C SER A 238 19.22 26.29 16.44
N SER A 239 19.11 26.82 15.23
CA SER A 239 19.25 28.24 14.94
C SER A 239 17.88 28.88 14.72
N ARG A 240 17.42 29.68 15.68
CA ARG A 240 16.16 30.44 15.56
C ARG A 240 16.18 31.47 14.42
N GLU A 241 17.34 31.87 13.95
CA GLU A 241 17.49 32.85 12.86
C GLU A 241 17.32 32.20 11.47
N VAL A 242 17.51 30.89 11.34
CA VAL A 242 17.51 30.16 10.07
C VAL A 242 16.69 28.87 10.16
N LEU A 243 15.53 28.93 10.81
CA LEU A 243 14.61 27.79 10.82
C LEU A 243 14.12 27.43 9.40
N PRO A 244 13.93 26.16 9.08
CA PRO A 244 13.26 25.79 7.84
C PRO A 244 11.85 26.39 7.81
N TYR A 245 11.47 26.91 6.65
CA TYR A 245 10.11 27.42 6.45
C TYR A 245 9.08 26.33 6.61
N GLY A 246 9.41 25.14 6.13
CA GLY A 246 8.53 24.00 6.23
C GLY A 246 9.25 22.66 6.23
N ILE A 247 8.52 21.64 6.63
CA ILE A 247 8.95 20.25 6.63
C ILE A 247 7.92 19.42 5.89
N TYR A 248 8.36 18.65 4.89
CA TYR A 248 7.56 17.62 4.25
C TYR A 248 7.89 16.26 4.86
N ALA A 249 6.91 15.66 5.51
CA ALA A 249 7.01 14.32 6.09
C ALA A 249 6.39 13.29 5.13
N SER A 250 7.24 12.52 4.45
CA SER A 250 6.84 11.69 3.30
C SER A 250 6.03 10.43 3.63
N SER A 251 5.87 10.10 4.91
CA SER A 251 5.08 8.95 5.37
C SER A 251 4.39 9.21 6.70
N ALA A 252 3.40 8.38 7.04
CA ALA A 252 2.63 8.49 8.28
C ALA A 252 3.53 8.56 9.53
N ARG A 253 4.50 7.66 9.67
CA ARG A 253 5.40 7.63 10.84
C ARG A 253 6.28 8.87 10.94
N HIS A 254 6.78 9.41 9.80
CA HIS A 254 7.53 10.66 9.79
C HIS A 254 6.63 11.84 10.16
N THR A 255 5.37 11.83 9.72
CA THR A 255 4.37 12.85 10.07
C THR A 255 4.21 12.96 11.59
N VAL A 256 3.98 11.83 12.26
CA VAL A 256 3.83 11.81 13.73
C VAL A 256 5.11 12.29 14.40
N LYS A 257 6.25 11.69 14.01
CA LYS A 257 7.53 11.98 14.66
C LYS A 257 7.96 13.44 14.53
N ILE A 258 7.74 14.06 13.38
CA ILE A 258 8.01 15.49 13.18
C ILE A 258 7.09 16.34 14.08
N CYS A 259 5.81 16.02 14.18
CA CYS A 259 4.89 16.74 15.07
C CYS A 259 5.34 16.65 16.54
N GLU A 260 5.69 15.45 17.02
CA GLU A 260 6.23 15.23 18.37
C GLU A 260 7.47 16.09 18.65
N ILE A 261 8.44 16.08 17.70
CA ILE A 261 9.68 16.83 17.85
C ILE A 261 9.40 18.33 17.89
N LEU A 262 8.56 18.87 16.99
CA LEU A 262 8.29 20.29 16.97
C LEU A 262 7.49 20.76 18.20
N GLU A 263 6.54 19.96 18.71
CA GLU A 263 5.84 20.27 19.97
C GLU A 263 6.81 20.27 21.15
N LYS A 264 7.71 19.27 21.22
CA LYS A 264 8.76 19.18 22.27
C LYS A 264 9.66 20.42 22.28
N HIS A 265 9.98 20.96 21.12
CA HIS A 265 10.85 22.14 20.97
C HIS A 265 10.08 23.48 20.89
N HIS A 266 8.76 23.47 21.01
CA HIS A 266 7.88 24.64 20.89
C HIS A 266 8.02 25.40 19.55
N LEU A 267 8.18 24.65 18.46
CA LEU A 267 8.37 25.16 17.10
C LEU A 267 7.16 24.93 16.18
N GLU A 268 6.11 24.28 16.67
CA GLU A 268 4.92 23.89 15.90
C GLU A 268 4.13 25.05 15.27
N LYS A 269 4.32 26.27 15.79
CA LYS A 269 3.72 27.49 15.22
C LYS A 269 4.62 28.21 14.21
N GLN A 270 5.89 27.87 14.18
CA GLN A 270 6.92 28.59 13.41
C GLN A 270 7.25 27.91 12.09
N ILE A 271 7.07 26.58 12.01
CA ILE A 271 7.41 25.77 10.86
C ILE A 271 6.13 25.19 10.27
N LYS A 272 5.95 25.29 8.94
CA LYS A 272 4.83 24.67 8.24
C LYS A 272 5.10 23.16 8.03
N ILE A 273 4.15 22.31 8.40
CA ILE A 273 4.28 20.87 8.22
C ILE A 273 3.23 20.38 7.25
N VAL A 274 3.68 19.72 6.18
CA VAL A 274 2.83 18.91 5.32
C VAL A 274 3.16 17.46 5.59
N GLY A 275 2.18 16.72 6.12
CA GLY A 275 2.31 15.30 6.43
C GLY A 275 1.64 14.39 5.40
N ASN A 276 1.74 13.11 5.61
CA ASN A 276 1.08 12.09 4.80
C ASN A 276 0.17 11.22 5.63
N ASP A 277 -0.89 10.76 4.98
CA ASP A 277 -1.88 9.78 5.39
C ASP A 277 -2.85 10.24 6.49
N HIS A 278 -4.09 9.81 6.33
CA HIS A 278 -5.22 10.10 7.22
C HIS A 278 -5.36 8.97 8.26
N PHE A 279 -5.07 9.28 9.52
CA PHE A 279 -5.22 8.40 10.67
C PHE A 279 -5.44 9.23 11.96
N PRO A 280 -5.90 8.66 13.08
CA PRO A 280 -6.34 9.44 14.25
C PRO A 280 -5.33 10.48 14.74
N GLU A 281 -4.05 10.11 14.87
CA GLU A 281 -3.02 11.02 15.37
C GLU A 281 -2.75 12.18 14.38
N SER A 282 -2.73 11.91 13.07
CA SER A 282 -2.53 12.97 12.07
C SER A 282 -3.69 13.98 12.07
N ILE A 283 -4.92 13.51 12.27
CA ILE A 283 -6.11 14.35 12.40
C ILE A 283 -6.04 15.20 13.69
N GLU A 284 -5.58 14.64 14.79
CA GLU A 284 -5.39 15.38 16.03
C GLU A 284 -4.36 16.51 15.86
N TYR A 285 -3.20 16.25 15.24
CA TYR A 285 -2.20 17.27 14.93
C TYR A 285 -2.72 18.33 13.96
N LEU A 286 -3.51 17.93 12.97
CA LEU A 286 -4.14 18.89 12.05
C LEU A 286 -5.15 19.79 12.79
N ARG A 287 -5.93 19.22 13.70
CA ARG A 287 -6.91 19.95 14.53
C ARG A 287 -6.23 20.94 15.49
N LYS A 288 -5.15 20.53 16.15
CA LYS A 288 -4.32 21.37 17.02
C LYS A 288 -3.60 22.49 16.23
N GLY A 289 -3.40 22.29 14.92
CA GLY A 289 -2.68 23.19 14.03
C GLY A 289 -1.16 23.01 14.11
N THR A 290 -0.67 21.90 14.65
CA THR A 290 0.71 21.44 14.51
C THR A 290 0.97 21.06 13.06
N LEU A 291 0.09 20.26 12.44
CA LEU A 291 0.07 20.07 10.99
C LEU A 291 -0.61 21.23 10.26
N THR A 292 -0.05 21.64 9.14
CA THR A 292 -0.62 22.62 8.23
C THR A 292 -1.59 21.97 7.24
N ALA A 293 -1.18 20.83 6.69
CA ALA A 293 -1.98 20.02 5.77
C ALA A 293 -1.54 18.55 5.81
N ILE A 294 -2.40 17.68 5.34
CA ILE A 294 -2.15 16.26 5.13
C ILE A 294 -2.38 15.94 3.66
N ILE A 295 -1.48 15.19 3.06
CA ILE A 295 -1.71 14.50 1.78
C ILE A 295 -2.29 13.14 2.12
N ASP A 296 -3.61 13.00 1.99
CA ASP A 296 -4.30 11.74 2.23
C ASP A 296 -4.20 10.84 1.00
N LYS A 297 -3.38 9.81 1.07
CA LYS A 297 -3.22 8.79 0.03
C LYS A 297 -4.33 7.75 0.02
N LYS A 298 -5.34 7.91 0.88
CA LYS A 298 -6.54 7.06 0.96
C LYS A 298 -6.22 5.59 1.09
N ILE A 299 -5.38 5.24 2.07
CA ILE A 299 -4.88 3.87 2.27
C ILE A 299 -6.01 2.87 2.45
N SER A 300 -7.03 3.19 3.26
CA SER A 300 -8.22 2.35 3.45
C SER A 300 -9.01 2.15 2.14
N GLN A 301 -9.09 3.18 1.28
CA GLN A 301 -9.75 3.07 -0.02
C GLN A 301 -8.98 2.15 -0.98
N GLN A 302 -7.65 2.11 -0.91
CA GLN A 302 -6.84 1.21 -1.73
C GLN A 302 -7.19 -0.25 -1.42
N SER A 303 -7.18 -0.63 -0.15
CA SER A 303 -7.47 -2.01 0.26
C SER A 303 -8.94 -2.38 0.07
N TYR A 304 -9.88 -1.45 0.30
CA TYR A 304 -11.29 -1.63 -0.06
C TYR A 304 -11.45 -1.94 -1.56
N THR A 305 -10.76 -1.17 -2.41
CA THR A 305 -10.79 -1.36 -3.86
C THR A 305 -10.17 -2.71 -4.28
N ALA A 306 -9.09 -3.12 -3.63
CA ALA A 306 -8.46 -4.42 -3.88
C ALA A 306 -9.40 -5.59 -3.56
N ALA A 307 -10.08 -5.54 -2.41
CA ALA A 307 -11.07 -6.55 -2.02
C ALA A 307 -12.26 -6.59 -2.99
N LYS A 308 -12.75 -5.42 -3.40
CA LYS A 308 -13.81 -5.30 -4.39
C LYS A 308 -13.42 -5.93 -5.73
N ILE A 309 -12.26 -5.58 -6.27
CA ILE A 309 -11.76 -6.13 -7.54
C ILE A 309 -11.65 -7.66 -7.46
N LEU A 310 -11.05 -8.18 -6.40
CA LEU A 310 -10.89 -9.62 -6.25
C LEU A 310 -12.24 -10.34 -6.17
N LEU A 311 -13.17 -9.83 -5.38
CA LEU A 311 -14.48 -10.45 -5.22
C LEU A 311 -15.33 -10.36 -6.50
N GLU A 312 -15.32 -9.23 -7.21
CA GLU A 312 -16.00 -9.09 -8.51
C GLU A 312 -15.41 -10.04 -9.56
N TYR A 313 -14.10 -10.24 -9.54
CA TYR A 313 -13.46 -11.21 -10.43
C TYR A 313 -13.88 -12.64 -10.10
N LEU A 314 -13.84 -13.04 -8.82
CA LEU A 314 -14.18 -14.39 -8.39
C LEU A 314 -15.67 -14.72 -8.59
N SER A 315 -16.55 -13.76 -8.32
CA SER A 315 -18.00 -13.99 -8.34
C SER A 315 -18.63 -13.76 -9.72
N LEU A 316 -18.12 -12.77 -10.46
CA LEU A 316 -18.76 -12.30 -11.71
C LEU A 316 -17.87 -12.49 -12.94
N GLY A 317 -16.62 -12.93 -12.78
CA GLY A 317 -15.63 -13.03 -13.85
C GLY A 317 -15.21 -11.67 -14.43
N ARG A 318 -15.42 -10.58 -13.68
CA ARG A 318 -15.04 -9.23 -14.11
C ARG A 318 -13.57 -8.98 -13.91
N TYR A 319 -12.86 -8.71 -14.98
CA TYR A 319 -11.47 -8.28 -14.90
C TYR A 319 -11.37 -6.80 -14.50
N PRO A 320 -10.31 -6.40 -13.79
CA PRO A 320 -10.02 -4.99 -13.54
C PRO A 320 -9.75 -4.27 -14.88
N GLU A 321 -10.12 -2.99 -14.95
CA GLU A 321 -9.94 -2.16 -16.16
C GLU A 321 -8.46 -1.99 -16.55
N ARG A 322 -7.57 -2.04 -15.55
CA ARG A 322 -6.12 -1.87 -15.71
C ARG A 322 -5.37 -2.83 -14.77
N SER A 323 -4.16 -3.21 -15.17
CA SER A 323 -3.27 -4.00 -14.33
C SER A 323 -2.73 -3.24 -13.11
N VAL A 324 -2.77 -1.91 -13.14
CA VAL A 324 -2.46 -1.01 -12.02
C VAL A 324 -3.58 -0.01 -11.87
N MET A 325 -4.19 0.01 -10.69
CA MET A 325 -5.25 0.93 -10.28
C MET A 325 -4.66 1.93 -9.29
N GLU A 326 -4.61 3.20 -9.66
CA GLU A 326 -4.10 4.26 -8.81
C GLU A 326 -5.24 5.03 -8.15
N VAL A 327 -5.22 5.08 -6.82
CA VAL A 327 -6.15 5.88 -6.01
C VAL A 327 -5.59 7.29 -5.90
N GLN A 328 -6.38 8.29 -6.31
CA GLN A 328 -5.96 9.68 -6.26
C GLN A 328 -5.96 10.20 -4.82
N PRO A 329 -4.86 10.87 -4.39
CA PRO A 329 -4.78 11.49 -3.09
C PRO A 329 -5.65 12.74 -3.02
N ASP A 330 -5.99 13.16 -1.79
CA ASP A 330 -6.63 14.44 -1.48
C ASP A 330 -5.75 15.26 -0.55
N ILE A 331 -6.04 16.56 -0.48
CA ILE A 331 -5.46 17.48 0.51
C ILE A 331 -6.47 17.68 1.63
N LEU A 332 -6.07 17.40 2.87
CA LEU A 332 -6.84 17.74 4.05
C LEU A 332 -6.20 18.93 4.76
N ILE A 333 -7.03 19.91 5.07
CA ILE A 333 -6.69 21.08 5.92
C ILE A 333 -7.67 21.13 7.09
N ARG A 334 -7.37 21.92 8.13
CA ARG A 334 -8.20 21.95 9.34
C ARG A 334 -9.67 22.21 9.05
N SER A 335 -9.99 23.11 8.12
CA SER A 335 -11.36 23.46 7.76
C SER A 335 -12.09 22.39 6.94
N SER A 336 -11.39 21.38 6.44
CA SER A 336 -11.99 20.24 5.74
C SER A 336 -12.39 19.09 6.68
N LEU A 337 -12.00 19.14 7.96
CA LEU A 337 -12.35 18.11 8.93
C LEU A 337 -13.84 18.16 9.24
N SER A 338 -14.49 17.02 9.11
CA SER A 338 -15.90 16.84 9.47
C SER A 338 -16.09 16.46 10.95
N ALA A 339 -17.31 16.51 11.43
CA ALA A 339 -17.64 16.04 12.78
C ALA A 339 -17.44 14.51 12.92
N SER A 340 -17.42 13.77 11.82
CA SER A 340 -17.16 12.33 11.80
C SER A 340 -15.68 11.95 11.88
N ASP A 341 -14.78 12.94 11.80
CA ASP A 341 -13.34 12.73 12.00
C ASP A 341 -12.95 12.83 13.51
N ASN A 342 -13.92 12.71 14.40
CA ASN A 342 -13.75 12.72 15.85
C ASN A 342 -13.46 11.34 16.42
#